data_b4eca3387f9f1409c74a9afd416dfc6a
#
_entry.id   b4eca3387f9f1409c74a9afd416dfc6a
#
_cell.length_a   1.000
_cell.length_b   1.000
_cell.length_c   1.000
_cell.angle_alpha   90.00
_cell.angle_beta   90.00
_cell.angle_gamma   90.00
#
_symmetry.space_group_name_H-M   'P 1'
#
loop_
_entity.id
_entity.type
_entity.pdbx_description
1 polymer ?
#
loop_
_entity_poly.entity_id
_entity_poly.type
_entity_poly.pdbx_seq_one_letter_code
_entity_poly.pdbx_strand_id
1 'polypeptide(L)'
;MKNIKKSAIFLGLIIFTAACKNKKEESPYTELLTKPPYATITDSIRNEPNNEELYFRRAVLLNTNSQPEPALSDFLKAWSLKKNEKYALGAGNILLDKKPDSAIRFISDALKEFPESILLKLGLAKSNNANGKTDQALQLCDEILKLNPQQVDVLKMKAELVSKKGDSNESLKILENAYQLTPYDIDLNYELAFKYAEAKNAKVLHLCDSLTKADTLNNHAEPEYYKGIYYFNIGEKQKALSSFNNAIQQDYYYLNAHIEKGRVLLDMKKYNEALKAFQLPNTISPDFPDAWYWIGRCQEAMGNNEEAKLSYQKAYGLDNTFTEAKEAADKLGK
;
A
#
# COMPACT_ATOMS: atom_id res chain seq x y z
N MET A 1 13.27 -70.69 70.25
CA MET A 1 14.44 -69.81 70.40
C MET A 1 14.63 -69.06 69.11
N LYS A 2 14.49 -67.79 69.11
CA LYS A 2 15.06 -66.69 68.36
C LYS A 2 14.09 -65.58 68.26
N ASN A 3 14.36 -64.51 68.97
CA ASN A 3 13.62 -63.24 68.95
C ASN A 3 13.76 -62.55 67.61
N ILE A 4 12.65 -62.10 67.07
CA ILE A 4 12.64 -61.12 65.97
C ILE A 4 12.04 -59.83 66.47
N LYS A 5 12.93 -58.81 66.60
CA LYS A 5 12.57 -57.44 66.95
C LYS A 5 11.82 -56.80 65.80
N LYS A 6 10.61 -56.29 66.05
CA LYS A 6 9.84 -55.46 65.06
C LYS A 6 10.39 -54.03 65.17
N SER A 7 11.06 -53.60 64.12
CA SER A 7 11.39 -52.17 63.93
C SER A 7 10.22 -51.47 63.25
N ALA A 8 9.62 -50.48 63.88
CA ALA A 8 8.61 -49.60 63.33
C ALA A 8 9.31 -48.52 62.49
N ILE A 9 9.04 -48.52 61.19
CA ILE A 9 9.45 -47.47 60.28
C ILE A 9 8.36 -46.40 60.29
N PHE A 10 8.68 -45.22 60.88
CA PHE A 10 7.85 -44.02 60.75
C PHE A 10 8.05 -43.43 59.37
N LEU A 11 7.03 -43.56 58.54
CA LEU A 11 7.01 -42.95 57.21
C LEU A 11 6.49 -41.51 57.38
N GLY A 12 7.41 -40.54 57.39
CA GLY A 12 7.09 -39.12 57.44
C GLY A 12 6.50 -38.70 56.06
N LEU A 13 5.22 -38.39 56.08
CA LEU A 13 4.51 -37.84 54.90
C LEU A 13 4.94 -36.38 54.72
N ILE A 14 5.92 -36.11 53.83
CA ILE A 14 6.26 -34.76 53.42
C ILE A 14 5.20 -34.29 52.41
N ILE A 15 4.26 -33.46 52.89
CA ILE A 15 3.32 -32.76 52.02
C ILE A 15 4.07 -31.67 51.32
N PHE A 16 4.49 -31.94 50.07
CA PHE A 16 4.92 -30.88 49.15
C PHE A 16 3.69 -30.07 48.76
N THR A 17 3.46 -28.93 49.38
CA THR A 17 2.56 -27.91 48.88
C THR A 17 3.23 -27.28 47.69
N ALA A 18 2.93 -27.79 46.50
CA ALA A 18 3.28 -27.12 45.26
C ALA A 18 2.42 -25.83 45.17
N ALA A 19 2.98 -24.72 45.63
CA ALA A 19 2.48 -23.41 45.38
C ALA A 19 2.69 -23.12 43.86
N CYS A 20 1.75 -23.53 43.05
CA CYS A 20 1.64 -23.01 41.69
C CYS A 20 1.42 -21.49 41.79
N LYS A 21 2.51 -20.73 41.86
CA LYS A 21 2.47 -19.34 41.46
C LYS A 21 2.06 -19.32 39.97
N ASN A 22 0.79 -19.07 39.68
CA ASN A 22 0.36 -18.59 38.39
C ASN A 22 1.18 -17.31 38.11
N LYS A 23 2.33 -17.43 37.46
CA LYS A 23 2.92 -16.32 36.76
C LYS A 23 1.91 -15.94 35.68
N LYS A 24 1.12 -14.88 35.90
CA LYS A 24 0.46 -14.20 34.81
C LYS A 24 1.58 -13.92 33.82
N GLU A 25 1.50 -14.52 32.63
CA GLU A 25 2.38 -14.15 31.54
C GLU A 25 2.24 -12.65 31.35
N GLU A 26 3.28 -11.92 31.71
CA GLU A 26 3.30 -10.47 31.48
C GLU A 26 3.28 -10.25 29.97
N SER A 27 2.39 -9.38 29.51
CA SER A 27 2.36 -8.98 28.11
C SER A 27 3.74 -8.52 27.66
N PRO A 28 4.22 -8.92 26.47
CA PRO A 28 5.49 -8.43 25.93
C PRO A 28 5.55 -6.90 25.83
N TYR A 29 4.41 -6.24 25.94
CA TYR A 29 4.26 -4.78 25.86
C TYR A 29 4.15 -4.10 27.24
N THR A 30 4.36 -4.81 28.34
CA THR A 30 4.14 -4.28 29.71
C THR A 30 4.95 -3.01 29.94
N GLU A 31 6.21 -2.97 29.53
CA GLU A 31 7.07 -1.78 29.69
C GLU A 31 6.53 -0.56 28.93
N LEU A 32 6.07 -0.73 27.70
CA LEU A 32 5.44 0.32 26.89
C LEU A 32 4.15 0.81 27.55
N LEU A 33 3.28 -0.12 27.94
CA LEU A 33 1.92 0.18 28.40
C LEU A 33 1.88 0.85 29.78
N THR A 34 2.98 0.78 30.56
CA THR A 34 3.12 1.44 31.87
C THR A 34 3.71 2.84 31.81
N LYS A 35 4.11 3.31 30.61
CA LYS A 35 4.64 4.66 30.39
C LYS A 35 3.61 5.60 29.75
N PRO A 36 3.74 6.91 29.94
CA PRO A 36 2.91 7.86 29.17
C PRO A 36 3.10 7.66 27.66
N PRO A 37 2.05 7.85 26.84
CA PRO A 37 0.70 8.27 27.21
C PRO A 37 -0.25 7.14 27.62
N TYR A 38 0.21 5.88 27.74
CA TYR A 38 -0.64 4.69 27.92
C TYR A 38 -0.92 4.34 29.38
N ALA A 39 -0.12 4.83 30.31
CA ALA A 39 -0.17 4.43 31.73
C ALA A 39 -1.55 4.58 32.36
N THR A 40 -2.18 5.75 32.23
CA THR A 40 -3.48 6.05 32.82
C THR A 40 -4.60 5.10 32.34
N ILE A 41 -4.67 4.85 31.03
CA ILE A 41 -5.69 3.95 30.47
C ILE A 41 -5.36 2.48 30.83
N THR A 42 -4.09 2.15 30.98
CA THR A 42 -3.64 0.82 31.44
C THR A 42 -4.07 0.57 32.89
N ASP A 43 -3.98 1.56 33.76
CA ASP A 43 -4.46 1.46 35.14
C ASP A 43 -5.99 1.33 35.19
N SER A 44 -6.71 2.06 34.33
CA SER A 44 -8.17 1.88 34.21
C SER A 44 -8.54 0.46 33.78
N ILE A 45 -7.80 -0.14 32.82
CA ILE A 45 -8.00 -1.53 32.40
C ILE A 45 -7.72 -2.52 33.54
N ARG A 46 -6.73 -2.25 34.40
CA ARG A 46 -6.47 -3.11 35.59
C ARG A 46 -7.65 -3.11 36.54
N ASN A 47 -8.30 -1.97 36.72
CA ASN A 47 -9.46 -1.83 37.60
C ASN A 47 -10.74 -2.43 36.98
N GLU A 48 -10.89 -2.33 35.64
CA GLU A 48 -12.05 -2.79 34.89
C GLU A 48 -11.63 -3.73 33.73
N PRO A 49 -11.14 -4.95 34.01
CA PRO A 49 -10.51 -5.82 32.99
C PRO A 49 -11.49 -6.38 31.95
N ASN A 50 -12.78 -6.23 32.16
CA ASN A 50 -13.84 -6.65 31.22
C ASN A 50 -14.49 -5.47 30.48
N ASN A 51 -13.98 -4.26 30.63
CA ASN A 51 -14.48 -3.09 29.92
C ASN A 51 -13.83 -3.01 28.53
N GLU A 52 -14.56 -3.45 27.51
CA GLU A 52 -14.10 -3.52 26.14
C GLU A 52 -13.73 -2.14 25.57
N GLU A 53 -14.42 -1.08 26.00
CA GLU A 53 -14.17 0.27 25.49
C GLU A 53 -12.79 0.81 25.92
N LEU A 54 -12.28 0.42 27.08
CA LEU A 54 -10.94 0.81 27.53
C LEU A 54 -9.86 0.20 26.65
N TYR A 55 -10.00 -1.08 26.28
CA TYR A 55 -9.09 -1.71 25.32
C TYR A 55 -9.16 -1.04 23.95
N PHE A 56 -10.36 -0.75 23.45
CA PHE A 56 -10.53 -0.05 22.18
C PHE A 56 -9.85 1.32 22.20
N ARG A 57 -10.06 2.12 23.24
CA ARG A 57 -9.41 3.44 23.36
C ARG A 57 -7.89 3.34 23.42
N ARG A 58 -7.36 2.36 24.15
CA ARG A 58 -5.91 2.14 24.18
C ARG A 58 -5.39 1.67 22.82
N ALA A 59 -6.11 0.80 22.14
CA ALA A 59 -5.77 0.35 20.79
C ALA A 59 -5.70 1.52 19.79
N VAL A 60 -6.70 2.42 19.81
CA VAL A 60 -6.68 3.63 18.97
C VAL A 60 -5.46 4.50 19.30
N LEU A 61 -5.20 4.76 20.57
CA LEU A 61 -4.04 5.55 21.00
C LEU A 61 -2.71 4.91 20.60
N LEU A 62 -2.58 3.59 20.72
CA LEU A 62 -1.40 2.84 20.29
C LEU A 62 -1.21 2.92 18.77
N ASN A 63 -2.29 2.72 18.01
CA ASN A 63 -2.23 2.77 16.55
C ASN A 63 -1.86 4.17 16.03
N THR A 64 -2.42 5.22 16.62
CA THR A 64 -2.09 6.62 16.29
C THR A 64 -0.61 6.94 16.57
N ASN A 65 0.00 6.29 17.57
CA ASN A 65 1.42 6.44 17.89
C ASN A 65 2.31 5.38 17.21
N SER A 66 1.87 4.81 16.10
CA SER A 66 2.63 3.83 15.30
C SER A 66 3.08 2.59 16.10
N GLN A 67 2.21 2.10 16.99
CA GLN A 67 2.39 0.87 17.78
C GLN A 67 1.36 -0.19 17.38
N PRO A 68 1.41 -0.73 16.13
CA PRO A 68 0.33 -1.56 15.61
C PRO A 68 0.22 -2.95 16.28
N GLU A 69 1.31 -3.56 16.75
CA GLU A 69 1.24 -4.89 17.39
C GLU A 69 0.47 -4.86 18.73
N PRO A 70 0.81 -4.00 19.68
CA PRO A 70 -0.01 -3.89 20.90
C PRO A 70 -1.41 -3.34 20.63
N ALA A 71 -1.59 -2.48 19.62
CA ALA A 71 -2.91 -2.03 19.20
C ALA A 71 -3.78 -3.19 18.71
N LEU A 72 -3.23 -4.08 17.87
CA LEU A 72 -3.92 -5.28 17.39
C LEU A 72 -4.36 -6.18 18.57
N SER A 73 -3.47 -6.38 19.53
CA SER A 73 -3.79 -7.17 20.73
C SER A 73 -4.99 -6.59 21.48
N ASP A 74 -5.05 -5.27 21.65
CA ASP A 74 -6.14 -4.59 22.33
C ASP A 74 -7.44 -4.58 21.50
N PHE A 75 -7.39 -4.35 20.19
CA PHE A 75 -8.57 -4.48 19.33
C PHE A 75 -9.17 -5.89 19.38
N LEU A 76 -8.31 -6.93 19.31
CA LEU A 76 -8.77 -8.32 19.42
C LEU A 76 -9.34 -8.63 20.81
N LYS A 77 -8.77 -8.05 21.88
CA LYS A 77 -9.31 -8.19 23.22
C LYS A 77 -10.68 -7.51 23.35
N ALA A 78 -10.84 -6.29 22.85
CA ALA A 78 -12.12 -5.60 22.82
C ALA A 78 -13.16 -6.42 22.04
N TRP A 79 -12.79 -6.94 20.86
CA TRP A 79 -13.63 -7.83 20.05
C TRP A 79 -14.03 -9.12 20.78
N SER A 80 -13.12 -9.70 21.55
CA SER A 80 -13.41 -10.91 22.32
C SER A 80 -14.40 -10.67 23.47
N LEU A 81 -14.36 -9.49 24.10
CA LEU A 81 -15.26 -9.11 25.18
C LEU A 81 -16.65 -8.75 24.66
N LYS A 82 -16.71 -8.05 23.53
CA LYS A 82 -17.98 -7.65 22.90
C LYS A 82 -17.81 -7.52 21.39
N LYS A 83 -18.73 -8.11 20.65
CA LYS A 83 -18.76 -7.98 19.20
C LYS A 83 -19.23 -6.55 18.85
N ASN A 84 -18.34 -5.80 18.19
CA ASN A 84 -18.63 -4.46 17.72
C ASN A 84 -17.84 -4.22 16.44
N GLU A 85 -18.52 -3.69 15.42
CA GLU A 85 -17.95 -3.44 14.10
C GLU A 85 -16.66 -2.61 14.14
N LYS A 86 -16.62 -1.53 14.95
CA LYS A 86 -15.42 -0.67 15.09
C LYS A 86 -14.20 -1.41 15.62
N TYR A 87 -14.37 -2.42 16.46
CA TYR A 87 -13.27 -3.23 16.97
C TYR A 87 -12.74 -4.16 15.89
N ALA A 88 -13.66 -4.75 15.12
CA ALA A 88 -13.30 -5.59 13.98
C ALA A 88 -12.59 -4.80 12.88
N LEU A 89 -13.04 -3.59 12.58
CA LEU A 89 -12.39 -2.70 11.60
C LEU A 89 -10.97 -2.33 12.04
N GLY A 90 -10.77 -1.98 13.32
CA GLY A 90 -9.43 -1.67 13.84
C GLY A 90 -8.46 -2.84 13.73
N ALA A 91 -8.90 -4.04 14.15
CA ALA A 91 -8.08 -5.25 14.04
C ALA A 91 -7.83 -5.64 12.56
N GLY A 92 -8.87 -5.58 11.73
CA GLY A 92 -8.82 -5.92 10.30
C GLY A 92 -7.84 -5.05 9.52
N ASN A 93 -7.83 -3.74 9.77
CA ASN A 93 -6.91 -2.80 9.10
C ASN A 93 -5.44 -3.10 9.44
N ILE A 94 -5.12 -3.35 10.71
CA ILE A 94 -3.74 -3.70 11.10
C ILE A 94 -3.32 -5.06 10.50
N LEU A 95 -4.23 -6.03 10.47
CA LEU A 95 -3.97 -7.33 9.87
C LEU A 95 -3.76 -7.24 8.37
N LEU A 96 -4.49 -6.37 7.68
CA LEU A 96 -4.36 -6.14 6.23
C LEU A 96 -2.92 -5.76 5.85
N ASP A 97 -2.33 -4.82 6.57
CA ASP A 97 -0.99 -4.31 6.28
C ASP A 97 0.11 -5.36 6.53
N LYS A 98 -0.10 -6.27 7.49
CA LYS A 98 0.95 -7.18 7.96
C LYS A 98 0.75 -8.62 7.51
N LYS A 99 -0.47 -9.09 7.47
CA LYS A 99 -0.85 -10.48 7.23
C LYS A 99 -2.19 -10.58 6.49
N PRO A 100 -2.26 -10.27 5.19
CA PRO A 100 -3.52 -10.24 4.44
C PRO A 100 -4.38 -11.51 4.57
N ASP A 101 -3.75 -12.69 4.61
CA ASP A 101 -4.48 -13.95 4.86
C ASP A 101 -5.19 -14.01 6.22
N SER A 102 -4.55 -13.44 7.25
CA SER A 102 -5.17 -13.38 8.59
C SER A 102 -6.28 -12.34 8.63
N ALA A 103 -6.13 -11.23 7.89
CA ALA A 103 -7.18 -10.24 7.71
C ALA A 103 -8.41 -10.86 7.04
N ILE A 104 -8.23 -11.62 5.95
CA ILE A 104 -9.32 -12.31 5.25
C ILE A 104 -10.10 -13.19 6.22
N ARG A 105 -9.42 -14.06 6.99
CA ARG A 105 -10.09 -14.95 7.95
C ARG A 105 -10.85 -14.17 9.02
N PHE A 106 -10.17 -13.21 9.65
CA PHE A 106 -10.75 -12.43 10.75
C PHE A 106 -11.95 -11.60 10.30
N ILE A 107 -11.84 -10.87 9.16
CA ILE A 107 -12.93 -10.04 8.65
C ILE A 107 -14.09 -10.90 8.16
N SER A 108 -13.82 -12.06 7.54
CA SER A 108 -14.87 -13.01 7.15
C SER A 108 -15.66 -13.53 8.36
N ASP A 109 -14.98 -13.76 9.49
CA ASP A 109 -15.65 -14.13 10.74
C ASP A 109 -16.44 -12.95 11.33
N ALA A 110 -15.91 -11.72 11.25
CA ALA A 110 -16.63 -10.52 11.69
C ALA A 110 -17.88 -10.24 10.84
N LEU A 111 -17.87 -10.54 9.56
CA LEU A 111 -19.02 -10.42 8.67
C LEU A 111 -20.17 -11.39 9.01
N LYS A 112 -19.92 -12.48 9.74
CA LYS A 112 -21.00 -13.33 10.27
C LYS A 112 -21.85 -12.61 11.33
N GLU A 113 -21.22 -11.73 12.10
CA GLU A 113 -21.87 -10.89 13.10
C GLU A 113 -22.50 -9.61 12.49
N PHE A 114 -21.86 -9.07 11.44
CA PHE A 114 -22.26 -7.82 10.77
C PHE A 114 -22.34 -8.01 9.25
N PRO A 115 -23.30 -8.81 8.73
CA PRO A 115 -23.34 -9.19 7.30
C PRO A 115 -23.58 -8.01 6.36
N GLU A 116 -24.22 -6.94 6.85
CA GLU A 116 -24.51 -5.76 6.02
C GLU A 116 -23.45 -4.66 6.11
N SER A 117 -22.36 -4.88 6.87
CA SER A 117 -21.30 -3.89 7.01
C SER A 117 -20.55 -3.65 5.70
N ILE A 118 -20.78 -2.50 5.10
CA ILE A 118 -20.04 -2.05 3.90
C ILE A 118 -18.55 -1.91 4.20
N LEU A 119 -18.20 -1.39 5.37
CA LEU A 119 -16.80 -1.17 5.77
C LEU A 119 -16.04 -2.49 5.93
N LEU A 120 -16.65 -3.51 6.53
CA LEU A 120 -16.06 -4.84 6.63
C LEU A 120 -15.97 -5.52 5.26
N LYS A 121 -17.00 -5.43 4.40
CA LYS A 121 -16.95 -5.93 3.03
C LYS A 121 -15.83 -5.25 2.23
N LEU A 122 -15.66 -3.94 2.35
CA LEU A 122 -14.57 -3.20 1.72
C LEU A 122 -13.19 -3.61 2.28
N GLY A 123 -13.08 -3.79 3.60
CA GLY A 123 -11.87 -4.32 4.24
C GLY A 123 -11.50 -5.71 3.73
N LEU A 124 -12.52 -6.58 3.54
CA LEU A 124 -12.32 -7.92 2.96
C LEU A 124 -11.89 -7.83 1.49
N ALA A 125 -12.48 -6.92 0.72
CA ALA A 125 -12.09 -6.69 -0.67
C ALA A 125 -10.62 -6.22 -0.76
N LYS A 126 -10.20 -5.26 0.06
CA LYS A 126 -8.80 -4.81 0.16
C LYS A 126 -7.87 -5.96 0.53
N SER A 127 -8.25 -6.79 1.51
CA SER A 127 -7.46 -7.93 1.94
C SER A 127 -7.31 -8.99 0.84
N ASN A 128 -8.37 -9.26 0.09
CA ASN A 128 -8.33 -10.16 -1.07
C ASN A 128 -7.42 -9.60 -2.17
N ASN A 129 -7.50 -8.29 -2.49
CA ASN A 129 -6.61 -7.66 -3.46
C ASN A 129 -5.14 -7.75 -3.04
N ALA A 130 -4.82 -7.44 -1.79
CA ALA A 130 -3.46 -7.55 -1.24
C ALA A 130 -2.91 -8.99 -1.28
N ASN A 131 -3.80 -9.98 -1.26
CA ASN A 131 -3.44 -11.41 -1.36
C ASN A 131 -3.54 -11.97 -2.79
N GLY A 132 -3.65 -11.12 -3.81
CA GLY A 132 -3.72 -11.52 -5.23
C GLY A 132 -5.05 -12.13 -5.66
N LYS A 133 -6.08 -12.11 -4.81
CA LYS A 133 -7.42 -12.66 -5.08
C LYS A 133 -8.32 -11.61 -5.73
N THR A 134 -7.90 -11.09 -6.88
CA THR A 134 -8.54 -9.96 -7.57
C THR A 134 -10.03 -10.22 -7.89
N ASP A 135 -10.38 -11.42 -8.33
CA ASP A 135 -11.79 -11.74 -8.68
C ASP A 135 -12.70 -11.71 -7.45
N GLN A 136 -12.23 -12.19 -6.30
CA GLN A 136 -12.99 -12.13 -5.05
C GLN A 136 -13.16 -10.68 -4.55
N ALA A 137 -12.12 -9.86 -4.73
CA ALA A 137 -12.21 -8.45 -4.42
C ALA A 137 -13.22 -7.71 -5.31
N LEU A 138 -13.24 -8.00 -6.62
CA LEU A 138 -14.23 -7.45 -7.58
C LEU A 138 -15.65 -7.85 -7.22
N GLN A 139 -15.89 -9.12 -6.90
CA GLN A 139 -17.21 -9.60 -6.49
C GLN A 139 -17.74 -8.81 -5.28
N LEU A 140 -16.90 -8.59 -4.26
CA LEU A 140 -17.29 -7.79 -3.09
C LEU A 140 -17.59 -6.33 -3.44
N CYS A 141 -16.81 -5.72 -4.34
CA CYS A 141 -17.12 -4.38 -4.85
C CYS A 141 -18.49 -4.35 -5.54
N ASP A 142 -18.79 -5.35 -6.38
CA ASP A 142 -20.08 -5.45 -7.08
C ASP A 142 -21.24 -5.63 -6.11
N GLU A 143 -21.08 -6.46 -5.07
CA GLU A 143 -22.09 -6.64 -4.02
C GLU A 143 -22.38 -5.33 -3.27
N ILE A 144 -21.33 -4.57 -2.92
CA ILE A 144 -21.49 -3.27 -2.24
C ILE A 144 -22.19 -2.28 -3.17
N LEU A 145 -21.74 -2.15 -4.42
CA LEU A 145 -22.27 -1.20 -5.38
C LEU A 145 -23.69 -1.52 -5.83
N LYS A 146 -24.12 -2.79 -5.77
CA LYS A 146 -25.50 -3.19 -5.99
C LYS A 146 -26.45 -2.63 -4.92
N LEU A 147 -25.97 -2.56 -3.67
CA LEU A 147 -26.76 -2.01 -2.55
C LEU A 147 -26.65 -0.49 -2.47
N ASN A 148 -25.47 0.05 -2.74
CA ASN A 148 -25.19 1.47 -2.70
C ASN A 148 -24.28 1.88 -3.87
N PRO A 149 -24.86 2.26 -5.03
CA PRO A 149 -24.11 2.60 -6.25
C PRO A 149 -23.23 3.85 -6.15
N GLN A 150 -23.42 4.67 -5.11
CA GLN A 150 -22.70 5.95 -4.93
C GLN A 150 -21.52 5.87 -3.96
N GLN A 151 -21.05 4.66 -3.63
CA GLN A 151 -19.87 4.47 -2.78
C GLN A 151 -18.58 4.74 -3.57
N VAL A 152 -18.10 5.99 -3.50
CA VAL A 152 -16.95 6.46 -4.28
C VAL A 152 -15.68 5.65 -4.01
N ASP A 153 -15.38 5.32 -2.75
CA ASP A 153 -14.21 4.50 -2.40
C ASP A 153 -14.26 3.10 -3.01
N VAL A 154 -15.46 2.54 -3.14
CA VAL A 154 -15.66 1.22 -3.76
C VAL A 154 -15.55 1.33 -5.29
N LEU A 155 -16.05 2.42 -5.89
CA LEU A 155 -15.86 2.70 -7.32
C LEU A 155 -14.37 2.85 -7.64
N LYS A 156 -13.61 3.63 -6.86
CA LYS A 156 -12.15 3.79 -7.03
C LYS A 156 -11.45 2.43 -6.94
N MET A 157 -11.73 1.65 -5.91
CA MET A 157 -11.17 0.31 -5.77
C MET A 157 -11.54 -0.61 -6.94
N LYS A 158 -12.80 -0.61 -7.39
CA LYS A 158 -13.24 -1.41 -8.55
C LYS A 158 -12.49 -1.00 -9.82
N ALA A 159 -12.32 0.30 -10.04
CA ALA A 159 -11.56 0.82 -11.19
C ALA A 159 -10.10 0.33 -11.19
N GLU A 160 -9.44 0.37 -10.02
CA GLU A 160 -8.08 -0.17 -9.86
C GLU A 160 -8.02 -1.67 -10.19
N LEU A 161 -8.93 -2.47 -9.63
CA LEU A 161 -8.98 -3.92 -9.85
C LEU A 161 -9.23 -4.28 -11.33
N VAL A 162 -10.15 -3.56 -11.99
CA VAL A 162 -10.45 -3.72 -13.41
C VAL A 162 -9.25 -3.33 -14.27
N SER A 163 -8.55 -2.25 -13.92
CA SER A 163 -7.31 -1.84 -14.60
C SER A 163 -6.21 -2.90 -14.47
N LYS A 164 -6.04 -3.50 -13.28
CA LYS A 164 -5.09 -4.63 -13.04
C LYS A 164 -5.41 -5.85 -13.89
N LYS A 165 -6.66 -6.07 -14.25
CA LYS A 165 -7.08 -7.14 -15.17
C LYS A 165 -6.88 -6.79 -16.65
N GLY A 166 -6.39 -5.58 -16.96
CA GLY A 166 -6.09 -5.11 -18.30
C GLY A 166 -7.24 -4.38 -19.00
N ASP A 167 -8.40 -4.18 -18.36
CA ASP A 167 -9.50 -3.40 -18.94
C ASP A 167 -9.42 -1.93 -18.52
N SER A 168 -8.50 -1.21 -19.15
CA SER A 168 -8.30 0.22 -18.90
C SER A 168 -9.50 1.07 -19.32
N ASN A 169 -10.29 0.63 -20.32
CA ASN A 169 -11.45 1.38 -20.78
C ASN A 169 -12.61 1.31 -19.77
N GLU A 170 -12.87 0.14 -19.21
CA GLU A 170 -13.91 0.00 -18.20
C GLU A 170 -13.47 0.67 -16.89
N SER A 171 -12.21 0.57 -16.51
CA SER A 171 -11.62 1.30 -15.37
C SER A 171 -11.87 2.81 -15.50
N LEU A 172 -11.61 3.38 -16.68
CA LEU A 172 -11.84 4.80 -16.94
C LEU A 172 -13.32 5.20 -16.79
N LYS A 173 -14.26 4.39 -17.30
CA LYS A 173 -15.70 4.66 -17.14
C LYS A 173 -16.13 4.65 -15.67
N ILE A 174 -15.59 3.73 -14.87
CA ILE A 174 -15.89 3.64 -13.45
C ILE A 174 -15.38 4.89 -12.73
N LEU A 175 -14.16 5.36 -13.05
CA LEU A 175 -13.62 6.61 -12.48
C LEU A 175 -14.41 7.84 -12.94
N GLU A 176 -14.86 7.90 -14.19
CA GLU A 176 -15.75 8.97 -14.66
C GLU A 176 -17.08 8.99 -13.89
N ASN A 177 -17.63 7.82 -13.57
CA ASN A 177 -18.83 7.73 -12.72
C ASN A 177 -18.55 8.26 -11.30
N ALA A 178 -17.42 7.86 -10.70
CA ALA A 178 -17.01 8.37 -9.39
C ALA A 178 -16.82 9.91 -9.40
N TYR A 179 -16.23 10.45 -10.47
CA TYR A 179 -16.06 11.89 -10.66
C TYR A 179 -17.39 12.66 -10.74
N GLN A 180 -18.43 12.07 -11.36
CA GLN A 180 -19.76 12.71 -11.39
C GLN A 180 -20.37 12.84 -9.98
N LEU A 181 -20.01 11.96 -9.05
CA LEU A 181 -20.48 11.97 -7.67
C LEU A 181 -19.68 12.95 -6.79
N THR A 182 -18.38 13.02 -7.02
CA THR A 182 -17.45 13.83 -6.21
C THR A 182 -16.44 14.59 -7.09
N PRO A 183 -16.86 15.61 -7.85
CA PRO A 183 -15.98 16.30 -8.81
C PRO A 183 -14.87 17.12 -8.13
N TYR A 184 -14.96 17.34 -6.82
CA TYR A 184 -13.96 18.08 -6.03
C TYR A 184 -13.02 17.17 -5.21
N ASP A 185 -13.12 15.84 -5.35
CA ASP A 185 -12.15 14.90 -4.77
C ASP A 185 -10.83 15.03 -5.52
N ILE A 186 -9.83 15.60 -4.86
CA ILE A 186 -8.54 15.91 -5.47
C ILE A 186 -7.81 14.62 -5.87
N ASP A 187 -7.81 13.59 -5.02
CA ASP A 187 -7.13 12.32 -5.28
C ASP A 187 -7.75 11.61 -6.50
N LEU A 188 -9.09 11.60 -6.58
CA LEU A 188 -9.81 11.06 -7.74
C LEU A 188 -9.47 11.85 -9.01
N ASN A 189 -9.33 13.16 -8.92
CA ASN A 189 -9.02 14.00 -10.07
C ASN A 189 -7.61 13.75 -10.59
N TYR A 190 -6.62 13.52 -9.73
CA TYR A 190 -5.27 13.11 -10.13
C TYR A 190 -5.28 11.72 -10.80
N GLU A 191 -5.98 10.74 -10.21
CA GLU A 191 -6.10 9.41 -10.77
C GLU A 191 -6.78 9.43 -12.15
N LEU A 192 -7.88 10.17 -12.29
CA LEU A 192 -8.62 10.32 -13.53
C LEU A 192 -7.79 11.05 -14.60
N ALA A 193 -7.05 12.10 -14.22
CA ALA A 193 -6.16 12.82 -15.15
C ALA A 193 -5.07 11.90 -15.71
N PHE A 194 -4.44 11.08 -14.86
CA PHE A 194 -3.48 10.09 -15.31
C PHE A 194 -4.10 9.08 -16.29
N LYS A 195 -5.28 8.54 -15.96
CA LYS A 195 -5.99 7.59 -16.83
C LYS A 195 -6.42 8.21 -18.16
N TYR A 196 -6.83 9.48 -18.17
CA TYR A 196 -7.09 10.20 -19.43
C TYR A 196 -5.82 10.35 -20.28
N ALA A 197 -4.68 10.66 -19.65
CA ALA A 197 -3.39 10.77 -20.35
C ALA A 197 -2.97 9.45 -21.02
N GLU A 198 -3.08 8.33 -20.28
CA GLU A 198 -2.80 7.00 -20.82
C GLU A 198 -3.75 6.63 -21.98
N ALA A 199 -5.05 6.92 -21.83
CA ALA A 199 -6.08 6.65 -22.82
C ALA A 199 -6.06 7.62 -24.01
N LYS A 200 -5.12 8.55 -24.12
CA LYS A 200 -5.05 9.61 -25.16
C LYS A 200 -6.32 10.48 -25.18
N ASN A 201 -6.96 10.67 -24.05
CA ASN A 201 -8.21 11.41 -23.94
C ASN A 201 -7.93 12.89 -23.63
N ALA A 202 -8.36 13.78 -24.53
CA ALA A 202 -8.12 15.22 -24.40
C ALA A 202 -8.75 15.88 -23.15
N LYS A 203 -9.69 15.21 -22.45
CA LYS A 203 -10.24 15.67 -21.18
C LYS A 203 -9.16 15.90 -20.12
N VAL A 204 -8.00 15.22 -20.23
CA VAL A 204 -6.85 15.43 -19.35
C VAL A 204 -6.43 16.90 -19.29
N LEU A 205 -6.44 17.61 -20.41
CA LEU A 205 -5.99 19.01 -20.48
C LEU A 205 -6.83 19.91 -19.58
N HIS A 206 -8.16 19.81 -19.69
CA HIS A 206 -9.07 20.59 -18.86
C HIS A 206 -8.97 20.21 -17.37
N LEU A 207 -8.86 18.90 -17.07
CA LEU A 207 -8.77 18.43 -15.69
C LEU A 207 -7.45 18.89 -15.04
N CYS A 208 -6.32 18.78 -15.75
CA CYS A 208 -5.02 19.29 -15.29
C CYS A 208 -5.03 20.82 -15.11
N ASP A 209 -5.66 21.59 -16.01
CA ASP A 209 -5.81 23.03 -15.82
C ASP A 209 -6.61 23.39 -14.57
N SER A 210 -7.64 22.59 -14.25
CA SER A 210 -8.42 22.74 -13.02
C SER A 210 -7.62 22.41 -11.77
N LEU A 211 -6.82 21.33 -11.80
CA LEU A 211 -5.92 20.93 -10.72
C LEU A 211 -4.84 21.99 -10.47
N THR A 212 -4.20 22.51 -11.53
CA THR A 212 -3.21 23.60 -11.43
C THR A 212 -3.82 24.88 -10.82
N LYS A 213 -5.07 25.22 -11.18
CA LYS A 213 -5.76 26.39 -10.58
C LYS A 213 -6.10 26.20 -9.11
N ALA A 214 -6.37 24.96 -8.70
CA ALA A 214 -6.66 24.62 -7.30
C ALA A 214 -5.38 24.58 -6.44
N ASP A 215 -4.22 24.30 -7.04
CA ASP A 215 -2.91 24.29 -6.39
C ASP A 215 -2.37 25.73 -6.21
N THR A 216 -2.79 26.36 -5.12
CA THR A 216 -2.40 27.75 -4.81
C THR A 216 -0.92 27.91 -4.48
N LEU A 217 -0.22 26.84 -4.12
CA LEU A 217 1.22 26.84 -3.79
C LEU A 217 2.10 26.54 -5.00
N ASN A 218 1.48 26.07 -6.10
CA ASN A 218 2.16 25.68 -7.35
C ASN A 218 3.33 24.70 -7.10
N ASN A 219 3.08 23.70 -6.24
CA ASN A 219 4.07 22.72 -5.84
C ASN A 219 3.75 21.29 -6.31
N HIS A 220 2.67 21.09 -7.08
CA HIS A 220 2.27 19.83 -7.66
C HIS A 220 2.67 19.75 -9.14
N ALA A 221 3.67 18.93 -9.44
CA ALA A 221 4.19 18.75 -10.79
C ALA A 221 3.35 17.79 -11.66
N GLU A 222 2.48 17.00 -11.04
CA GLU A 222 1.70 15.94 -11.69
C GLU A 222 0.80 16.44 -12.83
N PRO A 223 0.08 17.59 -12.73
CA PRO A 223 -0.73 18.06 -13.85
C PRO A 223 0.07 18.30 -15.12
N GLU A 224 1.24 18.91 -15.03
CA GLU A 224 2.13 19.11 -16.19
C GLU A 224 2.72 17.78 -16.66
N TYR A 225 3.07 16.88 -15.75
CA TYR A 225 3.54 15.53 -16.09
C TYR A 225 2.46 14.76 -16.88
N TYR A 226 1.19 14.78 -16.46
CA TYR A 226 0.10 14.09 -17.17
C TYR A 226 -0.19 14.71 -18.54
N LYS A 227 -0.12 16.03 -18.68
CA LYS A 227 -0.17 16.68 -19.99
C LYS A 227 0.98 16.19 -20.89
N GLY A 228 2.19 16.05 -20.33
CA GLY A 228 3.35 15.50 -21.03
C GLY A 228 3.12 14.08 -21.55
N ILE A 229 2.59 13.17 -20.71
CA ILE A 229 2.21 11.81 -21.09
C ILE A 229 1.17 11.83 -22.21
N TYR A 230 0.13 12.64 -22.09
CA TYR A 230 -0.89 12.78 -23.13
C TYR A 230 -0.30 13.21 -24.45
N TYR A 231 0.48 14.31 -24.48
CA TYR A 231 1.09 14.82 -25.69
C TYR A 231 2.06 13.82 -26.33
N PHE A 232 2.83 13.09 -25.53
CA PHE A 232 3.70 12.04 -26.03
C PHE A 232 2.92 10.91 -26.70
N ASN A 233 1.84 10.46 -26.05
CA ASN A 233 1.00 9.37 -26.53
C ASN A 233 0.25 9.70 -27.84
N ILE A 234 -0.03 10.99 -28.10
CA ILE A 234 -0.65 11.45 -29.37
C ILE A 234 0.41 11.89 -30.41
N GLY A 235 1.71 11.76 -30.11
CA GLY A 235 2.80 12.08 -31.03
C GLY A 235 3.25 13.55 -31.05
N GLU A 236 2.69 14.41 -30.21
CA GLU A 236 3.01 15.84 -30.10
C GLU A 236 4.30 16.06 -29.25
N LYS A 237 5.44 15.53 -29.74
CA LYS A 237 6.69 15.42 -29.00
C LYS A 237 7.20 16.75 -28.42
N GLN A 238 7.06 17.87 -29.14
CA GLN A 238 7.51 19.18 -28.66
C GLN A 238 6.67 19.67 -27.47
N LYS A 239 5.34 19.47 -27.53
CA LYS A 239 4.45 19.80 -26.42
C LYS A 239 4.73 18.90 -25.20
N ALA A 240 5.01 17.60 -25.45
CA ALA A 240 5.42 16.69 -24.40
C ALA A 240 6.68 17.16 -23.68
N LEU A 241 7.73 17.54 -24.43
CA LEU A 241 8.97 18.09 -23.86
C LEU A 241 8.71 19.37 -23.04
N SER A 242 7.85 20.26 -23.54
CA SER A 242 7.49 21.48 -22.79
C SER A 242 6.82 21.15 -21.47
N SER A 243 5.83 20.25 -21.48
CA SER A 243 5.10 19.86 -20.27
C SER A 243 6.00 19.12 -19.26
N PHE A 244 6.88 18.21 -19.70
CA PHE A 244 7.83 17.56 -18.78
C PHE A 244 8.86 18.55 -18.24
N ASN A 245 9.29 19.56 -19.01
CA ASN A 245 10.16 20.61 -18.50
C ASN A 245 9.44 21.47 -17.44
N ASN A 246 8.16 21.79 -17.63
CA ASN A 246 7.36 22.51 -16.65
C ASN A 246 7.22 21.69 -15.34
N ALA A 247 6.94 20.39 -15.44
CA ALA A 247 6.88 19.50 -14.28
C ALA A 247 8.22 19.49 -13.53
N ILE A 248 9.34 19.37 -14.22
CA ILE A 248 10.70 19.41 -13.64
C ILE A 248 11.01 20.78 -13.03
N GLN A 249 10.48 21.86 -13.57
CA GLN A 249 10.65 23.19 -13.00
C GLN A 249 9.86 23.37 -11.70
N GLN A 250 8.69 22.75 -11.58
CA GLN A 250 7.87 22.74 -10.37
C GLN A 250 8.47 21.83 -9.29
N ASP A 251 8.88 20.63 -9.66
CA ASP A 251 9.58 19.68 -8.79
C ASP A 251 10.79 19.07 -9.52
N TYR A 252 11.98 19.56 -9.17
CA TYR A 252 13.24 19.05 -9.72
C TYR A 252 13.52 17.60 -9.37
N TYR A 253 12.98 17.10 -8.24
CA TYR A 253 13.15 15.74 -7.76
C TYR A 253 12.08 14.77 -8.29
N TYR A 254 11.20 15.23 -9.16
CA TYR A 254 10.20 14.37 -9.79
C TYR A 254 10.84 13.48 -10.86
N LEU A 255 11.46 12.37 -10.41
CA LEU A 255 12.30 11.48 -11.24
C LEU A 255 11.59 11.00 -12.49
N ASN A 256 10.29 10.67 -12.40
CA ASN A 256 9.50 10.20 -13.54
C ASN A 256 9.41 11.23 -14.67
N ALA A 257 9.36 12.52 -14.37
CA ALA A 257 9.34 13.56 -15.41
C ALA A 257 10.65 13.62 -16.19
N HIS A 258 11.80 13.38 -15.55
CA HIS A 258 13.09 13.27 -16.24
C HIS A 258 13.16 12.03 -17.12
N ILE A 259 12.66 10.88 -16.64
CA ILE A 259 12.59 9.65 -17.44
C ILE A 259 11.73 9.86 -18.67
N GLU A 260 10.51 10.38 -18.51
CA GLU A 260 9.61 10.61 -19.66
C GLU A 260 10.17 11.63 -20.65
N LYS A 261 10.79 12.70 -20.17
CA LYS A 261 11.54 13.64 -21.03
C LYS A 261 12.64 12.91 -21.82
N GLY A 262 13.41 12.06 -21.17
CA GLY A 262 14.44 11.25 -21.84
C GLY A 262 13.85 10.31 -22.88
N ARG A 263 12.69 9.69 -22.61
CA ARG A 263 11.98 8.83 -23.56
C ARG A 263 11.54 9.59 -24.82
N VAL A 264 11.01 10.80 -24.67
CA VAL A 264 10.64 11.66 -25.81
C VAL A 264 11.90 11.99 -26.64
N LEU A 265 13.00 12.36 -25.98
CA LEU A 265 14.27 12.68 -26.66
C LEU A 265 14.85 11.46 -27.39
N LEU A 266 14.77 10.28 -26.78
CA LEU A 266 15.19 9.01 -27.39
C LEU A 266 14.38 8.72 -28.67
N ASP A 267 13.05 8.88 -28.59
CA ASP A 267 12.14 8.71 -29.73
C ASP A 267 12.36 9.77 -30.83
N MET A 268 12.89 10.95 -30.46
CA MET A 268 13.39 11.97 -31.41
C MET A 268 14.80 11.69 -31.92
N LYS A 269 15.44 10.58 -31.54
CA LYS A 269 16.83 10.21 -31.85
C LYS A 269 17.87 11.20 -31.33
N LYS A 270 17.53 12.00 -30.33
CA LYS A 270 18.42 12.94 -29.65
C LYS A 270 19.17 12.23 -28.51
N TYR A 271 19.97 11.22 -28.88
CA TYR A 271 20.53 10.25 -27.93
C TYR A 271 21.34 10.89 -26.79
N ASN A 272 22.22 11.87 -27.13
CA ASN A 272 23.05 12.53 -26.12
C ASN A 272 22.20 13.34 -25.09
N GLU A 273 21.12 14.00 -25.55
CA GLU A 273 20.21 14.72 -24.69
C GLU A 273 19.38 13.74 -23.84
N ALA A 274 18.94 12.63 -24.44
CA ALA A 274 18.21 11.56 -23.75
C ALA A 274 19.05 10.94 -22.63
N LEU A 275 20.31 10.59 -22.94
CA LEU A 275 21.23 10.00 -21.97
C LEU A 275 21.42 10.92 -20.74
N LYS A 276 21.61 12.24 -20.96
CA LYS A 276 21.69 13.22 -19.86
C LYS A 276 20.42 13.25 -19.02
N ALA A 277 19.24 13.19 -19.67
CA ALA A 277 17.97 13.18 -18.99
C ALA A 277 17.79 11.91 -18.10
N PHE A 278 18.27 10.75 -18.55
CA PHE A 278 18.22 9.51 -17.78
C PHE A 278 19.29 9.44 -16.67
N GLN A 279 20.45 10.06 -16.86
CA GLN A 279 21.52 10.07 -15.87
C GLN A 279 21.18 10.94 -14.65
N LEU A 280 20.36 11.97 -14.80
CA LEU A 280 20.00 12.86 -13.70
C LEU A 280 19.20 12.14 -12.60
N PRO A 281 18.12 11.39 -12.89
CA PRO A 281 17.45 10.54 -11.90
C PRO A 281 18.41 9.60 -11.17
N ASN A 282 19.35 9.02 -11.89
CA ASN A 282 20.36 8.13 -11.31
C ASN A 282 21.36 8.85 -10.39
N THR A 283 21.61 10.14 -10.61
CA THR A 283 22.43 10.96 -9.71
C THR A 283 21.66 11.32 -8.42
N ILE A 284 20.35 11.55 -8.53
CA ILE A 284 19.47 11.88 -7.41
C ILE A 284 19.18 10.63 -6.56
N SER A 285 18.85 9.52 -7.22
CA SER A 285 18.54 8.22 -6.61
C SER A 285 19.31 7.11 -7.36
N PRO A 286 20.52 6.74 -6.90
CA PRO A 286 21.34 5.72 -7.57
C PRO A 286 20.73 4.31 -7.57
N ASP A 287 19.74 4.07 -6.73
CA ASP A 287 18.97 2.84 -6.56
C ASP A 287 17.65 2.83 -7.36
N PHE A 288 17.44 3.81 -8.25
CA PHE A 288 16.24 3.88 -9.10
C PHE A 288 16.42 3.00 -10.36
N PRO A 289 15.77 1.81 -10.44
CA PRO A 289 16.03 0.83 -11.51
C PRO A 289 15.68 1.34 -12.91
N ASP A 290 14.58 2.13 -13.03
CA ASP A 290 14.13 2.68 -14.31
C ASP A 290 15.20 3.55 -14.99
N ALA A 291 15.94 4.35 -14.21
CA ALA A 291 17.00 5.17 -14.75
C ALA A 291 18.08 4.31 -15.44
N TRP A 292 18.50 3.22 -14.80
CA TRP A 292 19.47 2.29 -15.38
C TRP A 292 18.93 1.57 -16.62
N TYR A 293 17.67 1.16 -16.60
CA TYR A 293 17.02 0.55 -17.74
C TYR A 293 17.00 1.49 -18.95
N TRP A 294 16.58 2.76 -18.77
CA TRP A 294 16.51 3.72 -19.86
C TRP A 294 17.87 4.22 -20.32
N ILE A 295 18.88 4.27 -19.44
CA ILE A 295 20.29 4.45 -19.85
C ILE A 295 20.71 3.32 -20.80
N GLY A 296 20.42 2.06 -20.43
CA GLY A 296 20.70 0.91 -21.27
C GLY A 296 19.99 0.99 -22.62
N ARG A 297 18.71 1.36 -22.66
CA ARG A 297 17.93 1.57 -23.90
C ARG A 297 18.56 2.65 -24.81
N CYS A 298 19.06 3.72 -24.21
CA CYS A 298 19.72 4.79 -24.94
C CYS A 298 21.09 4.34 -25.51
N GLN A 299 21.88 3.63 -24.70
CA GLN A 299 23.17 3.08 -25.11
C GLN A 299 23.03 2.04 -26.25
N GLU A 300 22.02 1.16 -26.16
CA GLU A 300 21.68 0.20 -27.22
C GLU A 300 21.32 0.93 -28.53
N ALA A 301 20.49 2.00 -28.44
CA ALA A 301 20.15 2.82 -29.62
C ALA A 301 21.36 3.56 -30.24
N MET A 302 22.40 3.80 -29.46
CA MET A 302 23.67 4.37 -29.90
C MET A 302 24.64 3.32 -30.46
N GLY A 303 24.35 2.02 -30.35
CA GLY A 303 25.18 0.90 -30.73
C GLY A 303 26.21 0.48 -29.66
N ASN A 304 26.15 1.02 -28.48
CA ASN A 304 27.04 0.74 -27.35
C ASN A 304 26.52 -0.47 -26.57
N ASN A 305 26.56 -1.67 -27.17
CA ASN A 305 25.85 -2.86 -26.65
C ASN A 305 26.44 -3.37 -25.33
N GLU A 306 27.76 -3.27 -25.13
CA GLU A 306 28.38 -3.73 -23.86
C GLU A 306 27.99 -2.88 -22.68
N GLU A 307 28.01 -1.55 -22.84
CA GLU A 307 27.55 -0.61 -21.80
C GLU A 307 26.03 -0.75 -21.54
N ALA A 308 25.24 -0.96 -22.60
CA ALA A 308 23.80 -1.19 -22.48
C ALA A 308 23.50 -2.44 -21.63
N LYS A 309 24.22 -3.55 -21.91
CA LYS A 309 24.10 -4.78 -21.14
C LYS A 309 24.39 -4.57 -19.65
N LEU A 310 25.47 -3.85 -19.32
CA LEU A 310 25.82 -3.54 -17.93
C LEU A 310 24.74 -2.69 -17.26
N SER A 311 24.17 -1.71 -17.96
CA SER A 311 23.09 -0.87 -17.45
C SER A 311 21.82 -1.66 -17.17
N TYR A 312 21.42 -2.57 -18.07
CA TYR A 312 20.28 -3.47 -17.85
C TYR A 312 20.51 -4.44 -16.69
N GLN A 313 21.71 -5.02 -16.57
CA GLN A 313 22.07 -5.88 -15.44
C GLN A 313 21.98 -5.13 -14.12
N LYS A 314 22.36 -3.86 -14.10
CA LYS A 314 22.24 -3.02 -12.90
C LYS A 314 20.80 -2.73 -12.54
N ALA A 315 19.94 -2.42 -13.52
CA ALA A 315 18.50 -2.25 -13.31
C ALA A 315 17.87 -3.50 -12.67
N TYR A 316 18.14 -4.68 -13.23
CA TYR A 316 17.66 -5.96 -12.70
C TYR A 316 18.26 -6.30 -11.34
N GLY A 317 19.51 -5.93 -11.08
CA GLY A 317 20.18 -6.14 -9.79
C GLY A 317 19.58 -5.29 -8.66
N LEU A 318 19.04 -4.11 -8.99
CA LEU A 318 18.34 -3.25 -8.07
C LEU A 318 16.89 -3.70 -7.82
N ASP A 319 16.22 -4.19 -8.86
CA ASP A 319 14.88 -4.77 -8.79
C ASP A 319 14.85 -6.11 -9.54
N ASN A 320 14.85 -7.22 -8.82
CA ASN A 320 14.82 -8.57 -9.39
C ASN A 320 13.48 -8.96 -10.02
N THR A 321 12.45 -8.14 -9.86
CA THR A 321 11.15 -8.28 -10.54
C THR A 321 11.10 -7.58 -11.89
N PHE A 322 12.11 -6.78 -12.23
CA PHE A 322 12.22 -6.04 -13.50
C PHE A 322 12.68 -6.97 -14.63
N THR A 323 11.79 -7.86 -15.06
CA THR A 323 12.05 -8.92 -16.04
C THR A 323 12.48 -8.38 -17.40
N GLU A 324 11.95 -7.22 -17.83
CA GLU A 324 12.31 -6.58 -19.11
C GLU A 324 13.78 -6.15 -19.15
N ALA A 325 14.33 -5.71 -18.02
CA ALA A 325 15.76 -5.36 -17.92
C ALA A 325 16.63 -6.62 -18.05
N LYS A 326 16.21 -7.73 -17.43
CA LYS A 326 16.90 -9.02 -17.56
C LYS A 326 16.91 -9.52 -19.00
N GLU A 327 15.73 -9.54 -19.64
CA GLU A 327 15.58 -10.00 -21.02
C GLU A 327 16.42 -9.15 -22.00
N ALA A 328 16.45 -7.81 -21.79
CA ALA A 328 17.26 -6.92 -22.59
C ALA A 328 18.77 -7.23 -22.43
N ALA A 329 19.24 -7.47 -21.21
CA ALA A 329 20.64 -7.85 -20.96
C ALA A 329 21.01 -9.20 -21.61
N ASP A 330 20.12 -10.20 -21.48
CA ASP A 330 20.33 -11.55 -22.02
C ASP A 330 20.38 -11.55 -23.58
N LYS A 331 19.60 -10.67 -24.21
CA LYS A 331 19.58 -10.51 -25.67
C LYS A 331 20.91 -9.97 -26.22
N LEU A 332 21.56 -9.06 -25.51
CA LEU A 332 22.86 -8.50 -25.88
C LEU A 332 24.03 -9.41 -25.52
N GLY A 333 23.84 -10.49 -24.81
CA GLY A 333 24.85 -11.47 -24.44
C GLY A 333 24.98 -12.65 -25.40
N LYS A 334 24.17 -12.65 -26.47
CA LYS A 334 24.19 -13.67 -27.54
C LYS A 334 24.90 -13.12 -28.76
#